data_e4f646b36b85333e82bc6d8d912259f6
#
_entry.id   e4f646b36b85333e82bc6d8d912259f6
#
_cell.length_a   1.000
_cell.length_b   1.000
_cell.length_c   1.000
_cell.angle_alpha   90.00
_cell.angle_beta   90.00
_cell.angle_gamma   90.00
#
_symmetry.space_group_name_H-M   'P 1'
#
loop_
_entity.id
_entity.type
_entity.pdbx_description
1 polymer ?
#
loop_
_entity_poly.entity_id
_entity_poly.type
_entity_poly.pdbx_seq_one_letter_code
_entity_poly.pdbx_strand_id
1 'polypeptide(L)'
;VDPAAYMPPGRAGFYLWAYSDSPSRECGIFALSGRDSGPYAVSCSAVFPPGTTAPTRTPGLGNEANMVEIRPPKGAEIATGEGGVDKGKPMPPNHRITVGEVSCTTLPDNGVECSAPTGGFRIEDGALVERS
;
A
#
# COMPACT_ATOMS: atom_id res chain seq x y z
N VAL A 1 10.30 -7.30 10.23
CA VAL A 1 11.40 -7.03 9.30
C VAL A 1 12.01 -5.67 9.55
N ASP A 2 13.22 -5.48 9.10
CA ASP A 2 13.87 -4.18 9.12
C ASP A 2 13.34 -3.34 7.94
N PRO A 3 12.65 -2.22 8.19
CA PRO A 3 12.12 -1.39 7.09
C PRO A 3 13.20 -0.93 6.11
N ALA A 4 14.42 -0.69 6.58
CA ALA A 4 15.50 -0.22 5.71
C ALA A 4 15.81 -1.22 4.57
N ALA A 5 15.52 -2.50 4.76
CA ALA A 5 15.70 -3.50 3.71
C ALA A 5 14.74 -3.32 2.53
N TYR A 6 13.68 -2.56 2.72
CA TYR A 6 12.63 -2.32 1.72
C TYR A 6 12.63 -0.88 1.19
N MET A 7 13.62 -0.09 1.56
CA MET A 7 13.75 1.29 1.08
C MET A 7 14.54 1.30 -0.24
N PRO A 8 13.92 1.75 -1.36
CA PRO A 8 14.66 1.87 -2.61
C PRO A 8 15.83 2.86 -2.48
N PRO A 9 16.95 2.62 -3.18
CA PRO A 9 18.09 3.53 -3.13
C PRO A 9 17.70 4.97 -3.46
N GLY A 10 18.16 5.91 -2.63
CA GLY A 10 17.91 7.34 -2.84
C GLY A 10 16.48 7.81 -2.54
N ARG A 11 15.65 6.95 -1.94
CA ARG A 11 14.23 7.26 -1.65
C ARG A 11 13.97 7.22 -0.14
N ALA A 12 14.59 8.12 0.61
CA ALA A 12 14.35 8.21 2.05
C ALA A 12 12.87 8.47 2.35
N GLY A 13 12.33 7.78 3.35
CA GLY A 13 10.93 7.91 3.72
C GLY A 13 9.96 7.15 2.83
N PHE A 14 10.47 6.27 1.97
CA PHE A 14 9.65 5.43 1.10
C PHE A 14 10.05 3.98 1.27
N TYR A 15 9.09 3.11 1.56
CA TYR A 15 9.30 1.68 1.80
C TYR A 15 8.36 0.90 0.89
N LEU A 16 8.89 -0.02 0.09
CA LEU A 16 8.15 -0.69 -0.97
C LEU A 16 8.40 -2.19 -0.90
N TRP A 17 7.35 -2.98 -0.97
CA TRP A 17 7.45 -4.44 -1.02
C TRP A 17 6.36 -5.02 -1.89
N ALA A 18 6.61 -6.23 -2.38
CA ALA A 18 5.60 -7.01 -3.08
C ALA A 18 4.98 -8.02 -2.12
N TYR A 19 3.66 -8.10 -2.08
CA TYR A 19 2.95 -9.10 -1.31
C TYR A 19 2.44 -10.25 -2.18
N SER A 20 2.64 -10.15 -3.49
CA SER A 20 2.26 -11.17 -4.47
C SER A 20 3.21 -11.10 -5.66
N ASP A 21 3.60 -12.26 -6.20
CA ASP A 21 4.54 -12.33 -7.31
C ASP A 21 3.88 -12.44 -8.68
N SER A 22 2.79 -13.18 -8.77
CA SER A 22 2.20 -13.50 -10.07
C SER A 22 0.67 -13.50 -9.99
N PRO A 23 0.04 -12.40 -10.35
CA PRO A 23 0.65 -11.14 -10.77
C PRO A 23 1.31 -10.39 -9.62
N SER A 24 2.26 -9.52 -9.97
CA SER A 24 2.93 -8.70 -8.98
C SER A 24 1.97 -7.67 -8.40
N ARG A 25 1.88 -7.65 -7.08
CA ARG A 25 1.07 -6.67 -6.33
C ARG A 25 1.92 -6.10 -5.21
N GLU A 26 1.83 -4.80 -5.02
CA GLU A 26 2.78 -4.09 -4.18
C GLU A 26 2.11 -3.19 -3.18
N CYS A 27 2.81 -2.97 -2.06
CA CYS A 27 2.45 -1.98 -1.07
C CYS A 27 3.59 -1.00 -0.87
N GLY A 28 3.25 0.21 -0.47
CA GLY A 28 4.24 1.21 -0.09
C GLY A 28 3.80 1.94 1.18
N ILE A 29 4.77 2.20 2.07
CA ILE A 29 4.61 3.11 3.19
C ILE A 29 5.48 4.32 2.88
N PHE A 30 4.94 5.52 2.98
CA PHE A 30 5.69 6.71 2.60
C PHE A 30 5.37 7.90 3.50
N ALA A 31 6.39 8.71 3.73
CA ALA A 31 6.25 9.93 4.51
C ALA A 31 5.53 10.99 3.69
N LEU A 32 4.46 11.56 4.25
CA LEU A 32 3.70 12.61 3.59
C LEU A 32 4.51 13.91 3.47
N SER A 33 5.49 14.10 4.36
CA SER A 33 6.38 15.27 4.33
C SER A 33 7.45 15.20 3.26
N GLY A 34 7.65 14.06 2.61
CA GLY A 34 8.76 13.85 1.68
C GLY A 34 10.10 13.59 2.37
N ARG A 35 10.12 13.50 3.70
CA ARG A 35 11.29 13.15 4.51
C ARG A 35 10.98 11.88 5.28
N ASP A 36 12.00 11.19 5.76
CA ASP A 36 11.79 9.99 6.58
C ASP A 36 11.35 10.37 8.00
N SER A 37 10.18 10.97 8.09
CA SER A 37 9.54 11.34 9.35
C SER A 37 8.02 11.32 9.16
N GLY A 38 7.28 10.96 10.20
CA GLY A 38 5.82 10.93 10.15
C GLY A 38 5.19 12.29 9.89
N PRO A 39 3.91 12.31 9.55
CA PRO A 39 3.03 11.15 9.43
C PRO A 39 3.31 10.35 8.16
N TYR A 40 3.04 9.05 8.25
CA TYR A 40 3.20 8.13 7.11
C TYR A 40 1.85 7.73 6.56
N ALA A 41 1.80 7.57 5.23
CA ALA A 41 0.68 6.98 4.52
C ALA A 41 1.06 5.57 4.07
N VAL A 42 0.06 4.76 3.74
CA VAL A 42 0.26 3.44 3.17
C VAL A 42 -0.68 3.25 2.00
N SER A 43 -0.20 2.60 0.95
CA SER A 43 -1.06 2.20 -0.16
C SER A 43 -0.67 0.81 -0.65
N CYS A 44 -1.67 0.06 -1.09
CA CYS A 44 -1.47 -1.26 -1.69
C CYS A 44 -2.27 -1.35 -2.98
N SER A 45 -1.67 -1.94 -4.01
CA SER A 45 -2.43 -2.29 -5.21
C SER A 45 -3.43 -3.39 -4.87
N ALA A 46 -4.61 -3.32 -5.47
CA ALA A 46 -5.67 -4.31 -5.27
C ALA A 46 -6.50 -4.43 -6.53
N VAL A 47 -7.19 -5.57 -6.64
CA VAL A 47 -8.09 -5.84 -7.77
C VAL A 47 -9.52 -5.62 -7.30
N PHE A 48 -10.28 -4.87 -8.08
CA PHE A 48 -11.69 -4.58 -7.80
C PHE A 48 -12.58 -5.14 -8.89
N PRO A 49 -13.87 -5.39 -8.60
CA PRO A 49 -14.82 -5.76 -9.65
C PRO A 49 -14.85 -4.70 -10.75
N PRO A 50 -15.07 -5.11 -12.02
CA PRO A 50 -15.18 -4.15 -13.13
C PRO A 50 -16.22 -3.08 -12.84
N GLY A 51 -15.90 -1.84 -13.16
CA GLY A 51 -16.79 -0.71 -12.92
C GLY A 51 -16.66 -0.05 -11.54
N THR A 52 -15.80 -0.57 -10.67
CA THR A 52 -15.50 0.10 -9.41
C THR A 52 -14.69 1.36 -9.68
N THR A 53 -15.18 2.49 -9.21
CA THR A 53 -14.55 3.79 -9.46
C THR A 53 -14.10 4.44 -8.17
N ALA A 54 -13.11 5.32 -8.29
CA ALA A 54 -12.60 6.13 -7.20
C ALA A 54 -12.20 7.50 -7.76
N PRO A 55 -12.15 8.57 -6.94
CA PRO A 55 -11.68 9.86 -7.40
C PRO A 55 -10.26 9.77 -7.94
N THR A 56 -10.02 10.32 -9.13
CA THR A 56 -8.67 10.38 -9.67
C THR A 56 -7.94 11.62 -9.15
N ARG A 57 -6.66 11.45 -8.84
CA ARG A 57 -5.79 12.56 -8.41
C ARG A 57 -4.88 13.04 -9.51
N THR A 58 -4.73 12.26 -10.57
CA THR A 58 -3.84 12.58 -11.67
C THR A 58 -4.66 12.96 -12.89
N PRO A 59 -4.56 14.19 -13.37
CA PRO A 59 -5.27 14.60 -14.58
C PRO A 59 -4.92 13.69 -15.75
N GLY A 60 -5.93 13.28 -16.51
CA GLY A 60 -5.75 12.41 -17.67
C GLY A 60 -5.80 10.92 -17.38
N LEU A 61 -5.75 10.50 -16.11
CA LEU A 61 -6.01 9.12 -15.73
C LEU A 61 -7.51 8.85 -15.63
N GLY A 62 -7.89 7.63 -15.88
CA GLY A 62 -9.25 7.17 -15.61
C GLY A 62 -9.55 7.15 -14.12
N ASN A 63 -10.80 6.85 -13.78
CA ASN A 63 -11.26 6.77 -12.41
C ASN A 63 -11.48 5.32 -11.93
N GLU A 64 -10.95 4.35 -12.64
CA GLU A 64 -11.05 2.94 -12.25
C GLU A 64 -10.21 2.67 -11.02
N ALA A 65 -10.81 2.07 -9.99
CA ALA A 65 -10.13 1.78 -8.73
C ALA A 65 -9.09 0.68 -8.93
N ASN A 66 -7.87 0.89 -8.41
CA ASN A 66 -6.77 -0.07 -8.51
C ASN A 66 -5.91 -0.14 -7.24
N MET A 67 -6.27 0.61 -6.20
CA MET A 67 -5.54 0.59 -4.95
C MET A 67 -6.42 0.95 -3.77
N VAL A 68 -5.95 0.62 -2.58
CA VAL A 68 -6.50 1.09 -1.30
C VAL A 68 -5.39 1.79 -0.54
N GLU A 69 -5.74 2.88 0.15
CA GLU A 69 -4.75 3.67 0.85
C GLU A 69 -5.29 4.26 2.14
N ILE A 70 -4.37 4.56 3.05
CA ILE A 70 -4.65 5.34 4.26
C ILE A 70 -3.75 6.56 4.21
N ARG A 71 -4.36 7.75 4.12
CA ARG A 71 -3.65 9.03 4.21
C ARG A 71 -4.17 9.77 5.43
N PRO A 72 -3.46 9.74 6.56
CA PRO A 72 -3.89 10.46 7.75
C PRO A 72 -4.22 11.93 7.44
N PRO A 73 -5.26 12.48 8.05
CA PRO A 73 -6.11 11.93 9.12
C PRO A 73 -7.29 11.08 8.64
N LYS A 74 -7.37 10.74 7.38
CA LYS A 74 -8.48 9.93 6.84
C LYS A 74 -8.26 8.45 7.11
N GLY A 75 -9.36 7.68 7.09
CA GLY A 75 -9.30 6.23 7.13
C GLY A 75 -8.92 5.63 5.79
N ALA A 76 -9.14 4.34 5.65
CA ALA A 76 -8.83 3.63 4.41
C ALA A 76 -9.84 3.98 3.32
N GLU A 77 -9.32 4.32 2.13
CA GLU A 77 -10.13 4.71 0.97
C GLU A 77 -9.65 3.94 -0.25
N ILE A 78 -10.59 3.58 -1.13
CA ILE A 78 -10.22 3.07 -2.45
C ILE A 78 -9.77 4.25 -3.31
N ALA A 79 -8.81 4.01 -4.19
CA ALA A 79 -8.19 5.07 -4.97
C ALA A 79 -7.75 4.57 -6.34
N THR A 80 -7.43 5.53 -7.21
CA THR A 80 -6.74 5.26 -8.46
C THR A 80 -5.31 5.77 -8.34
N GLY A 81 -4.38 5.08 -8.98
CA GLY A 81 -3.00 5.52 -9.02
C GLY A 81 -2.26 4.94 -10.20
N GLU A 82 -1.18 5.60 -10.57
CA GLU A 82 -0.22 5.05 -11.52
C GLU A 82 0.63 4.02 -10.80
N GLY A 83 1.04 2.97 -11.50
CA GLY A 83 2.08 2.11 -11.00
C GLY A 83 3.39 2.88 -10.87
N GLY A 84 4.13 2.65 -9.79
CA GLY A 84 5.46 3.23 -9.65
C GLY A 84 6.45 2.60 -10.61
N VAL A 85 7.55 3.30 -10.85
CA VAL A 85 8.65 2.77 -11.68
C VAL A 85 9.50 1.76 -10.92
N ASP A 86 9.52 1.86 -9.60
CA ASP A 86 10.25 0.92 -8.75
C ASP A 86 9.42 -0.33 -8.51
N LYS A 87 10.10 -1.48 -8.46
CA LYS A 87 9.46 -2.74 -8.09
C LYS A 87 9.75 -3.06 -6.65
N GLY A 88 8.72 -3.53 -5.93
CA GLY A 88 8.85 -3.95 -4.56
C GLY A 88 9.62 -5.25 -4.44
N LYS A 89 10.53 -5.30 -3.47
CA LYS A 89 11.18 -6.52 -3.07
C LYS A 89 10.14 -7.45 -2.43
N PRO A 90 10.10 -8.73 -2.78
CA PRO A 90 9.15 -9.66 -2.18
C PRO A 90 9.30 -9.74 -0.67
N MET A 91 8.19 -9.69 0.05
CA MET A 91 8.13 -9.94 1.48
C MET A 91 7.38 -11.24 1.70
N PRO A 92 8.02 -12.27 2.30
CA PRO A 92 7.37 -13.55 2.51
C PRO A 92 6.12 -13.44 3.39
N PRO A 93 5.16 -14.39 3.30
CA PRO A 93 4.00 -14.39 4.18
C PRO A 93 4.36 -14.40 5.66
N ASN A 94 3.48 -13.85 6.48
CA ASN A 94 3.62 -13.80 7.94
C ASN A 94 4.79 -12.95 8.42
N HIS A 95 5.17 -11.97 7.63
CA HIS A 95 6.17 -10.96 8.01
C HIS A 95 5.48 -9.61 8.18
N ARG A 96 5.99 -8.81 9.10
CA ARG A 96 5.44 -7.49 9.41
C ARG A 96 6.49 -6.41 9.21
N ILE A 97 6.08 -5.32 8.57
CA ILE A 97 6.85 -4.09 8.49
C ILE A 97 6.10 -3.00 9.27
N THR A 98 6.84 -2.27 10.09
CA THR A 98 6.29 -1.15 10.87
C THR A 98 7.16 0.07 10.63
N VAL A 99 6.52 1.17 10.22
CA VAL A 99 7.17 2.46 10.01
C VAL A 99 6.32 3.52 10.71
N GLY A 100 6.86 4.14 11.76
CA GLY A 100 6.08 5.03 12.58
C GLY A 100 4.89 4.30 13.18
N GLU A 101 3.69 4.79 12.96
CA GLU A 101 2.45 4.20 13.47
C GLU A 101 1.73 3.33 12.45
N VAL A 102 2.36 3.09 11.28
CA VAL A 102 1.80 2.24 10.23
C VAL A 102 2.43 0.86 10.30
N SER A 103 1.60 -0.17 10.31
CA SER A 103 2.06 -1.57 10.26
C SER A 103 1.34 -2.32 9.17
N CYS A 104 2.08 -3.13 8.43
CA CYS A 104 1.52 -4.05 7.44
C CYS A 104 2.08 -5.44 7.68
N THR A 105 1.21 -6.45 7.57
CA THR A 105 1.58 -7.85 7.71
C THR A 105 1.21 -8.58 6.43
N THR A 106 2.18 -9.27 5.84
CA THR A 106 1.92 -10.15 4.70
C THR A 106 1.16 -11.39 5.18
N LEU A 107 0.16 -11.78 4.42
CA LEU A 107 -0.70 -12.92 4.75
C LEU A 107 -0.41 -14.07 3.78
N PRO A 108 -0.77 -15.32 4.15
CA PRO A 108 -0.80 -16.41 3.18
C PRO A 108 -1.74 -16.07 2.01
N ASP A 109 -1.57 -16.76 0.88
CA ASP A 109 -2.44 -16.66 -0.28
C ASP A 109 -2.53 -15.25 -0.89
N ASN A 110 -1.36 -14.60 -1.00
CA ASN A 110 -1.25 -13.30 -1.70
C ASN A 110 -2.11 -12.22 -1.07
N GLY A 111 -2.04 -12.10 0.24
CA GLY A 111 -2.78 -11.11 1.00
C GLY A 111 -1.89 -10.21 1.83
N VAL A 112 -2.47 -9.14 2.33
CA VAL A 112 -1.79 -8.17 3.21
C VAL A 112 -2.83 -7.47 4.08
N GLU A 113 -2.44 -7.16 5.30
CA GLU A 113 -3.25 -6.38 6.22
C GLU A 113 -2.44 -5.20 6.73
N CYS A 114 -2.98 -4.00 6.58
CA CYS A 114 -2.31 -2.78 7.03
C CYS A 114 -3.19 -2.04 8.02
N SER A 115 -2.54 -1.38 8.98
CA SER A 115 -3.21 -0.55 9.96
C SER A 115 -2.44 0.72 10.25
N ALA A 116 -3.19 1.78 10.58
CA ALA A 116 -2.69 3.06 11.02
C ALA A 116 -3.66 3.59 12.08
N PRO A 117 -3.31 4.66 12.83
CA PRO A 117 -4.24 5.20 13.83
C PRO A 117 -5.60 5.60 13.28
N THR A 118 -5.66 5.97 11.99
CA THR A 118 -6.87 6.50 11.37
C THR A 118 -7.69 5.46 10.61
N GLY A 119 -7.19 4.23 10.48
CA GLY A 119 -7.93 3.17 9.80
C GLY A 119 -7.10 1.95 9.49
N GLY A 120 -7.70 1.00 8.79
CA GLY A 120 -7.04 -0.22 8.38
C GLY A 120 -7.70 -0.83 7.16
N PHE A 121 -7.02 -1.81 6.54
CA PHE A 121 -7.61 -2.59 5.46
C PHE A 121 -6.98 -3.97 5.39
N ARG A 122 -7.71 -4.89 4.76
CA ARG A 122 -7.24 -6.24 4.53
C ARG A 122 -7.51 -6.65 3.10
N ILE A 123 -6.50 -7.20 2.46
CA ILE A 123 -6.55 -7.74 1.09
C ILE A 123 -6.32 -9.24 1.18
N GLU A 124 -7.19 -10.02 0.52
CA GLU A 124 -7.04 -11.47 0.42
C GLU A 124 -7.05 -11.84 -1.05
N ASP A 125 -6.02 -12.54 -1.50
CA ASP A 125 -5.83 -12.94 -2.89
C ASP A 125 -6.02 -11.75 -3.87
N GLY A 126 -5.44 -10.62 -3.50
CA GLY A 126 -5.49 -9.40 -4.29
C GLY A 126 -6.77 -8.58 -4.17
N ALA A 127 -7.82 -9.09 -3.54
CA ALA A 127 -9.11 -8.41 -3.41
C ALA A 127 -9.25 -7.73 -2.05
N LEU A 128 -9.73 -6.49 -2.05
CA LEU A 128 -10.03 -5.78 -0.80
C LEU A 128 -11.26 -6.41 -0.15
N VAL A 129 -11.11 -6.89 1.10
CA VAL A 129 -12.19 -7.56 1.83
C VAL A 129 -12.69 -6.77 3.04
N GLU A 130 -11.84 -5.91 3.62
CA GLU A 130 -12.22 -5.06 4.76
C GLU A 130 -11.51 -3.72 4.66
N ARG A 131 -12.17 -2.66 5.11
CA ARG A 131 -11.55 -1.35 5.33
C ARG A 131 -12.31 -0.54 6.37
N SER A 132 -11.56 0.32 7.07
CA SER A 132 -12.15 1.18 8.09
C SER A 132 -11.52 2.57 8.11
#